data_f5aedc07919d7f6c5f2bb24dc1b8bc39
#
_entry.id   f5aedc07919d7f6c5f2bb24dc1b8bc39
#
_cell.length_a   1.000
_cell.length_b   1.000
_cell.length_c   1.000
_cell.angle_alpha   90.00
_cell.angle_beta   90.00
_cell.angle_gamma   90.00
#
_symmetry.space_group_name_H-M   'P 1'
#
loop_
_entity.id
_entity.type
_entity.pdbx_description
1 polymer ?
#
loop_
_entity_poly.entity_id
_entity_poly.type
_entity_poly.pdbx_seq_one_letter_code
_entity_poly.pdbx_strand_id
1 'polypeptide(L)'
;VIYPSIWVAGGLASLGIFTQKILELGDNWQAIALIFVSALIPYNLDRIIDSYVQEIPEAKAQLFFRKPYIFVLLFSAIATTALLLYYAPVQVRYVSCAGIVPLVYGTPLFPWKSKSGLQWYRLKDIPGSKAWIVGITLTYAVIALPLAYAGRNFDIVAAFTTLFMFVFIVSNSHVFDIRDIESDRKKGVVTFKLSKLFA
;
A
#
# COMPACT_ATOMS: atom_id res chain seq x y z
N VAL A 1 -6.33 -13.30 10.11
CA VAL A 1 -6.60 -12.87 8.72
C VAL A 1 -6.59 -11.35 8.61
N ILE A 2 -7.14 -10.63 9.59
CA ILE A 2 -7.21 -9.16 9.59
C ILE A 2 -5.82 -8.56 9.85
N TYR A 3 -5.11 -9.06 10.86
CA TYR A 3 -3.81 -8.50 11.24
C TYR A 3 -2.77 -8.56 10.11
N PRO A 4 -2.54 -9.68 9.41
CA PRO A 4 -1.54 -9.76 8.35
C PRO A 4 -1.95 -9.08 7.05
N SER A 5 -2.91 -8.16 7.07
CA SER A 5 -3.36 -7.35 5.92
C SER A 5 -3.79 -8.15 4.68
N ILE A 6 -4.15 -9.42 4.86
CA ILE A 6 -4.61 -10.30 3.76
C ILE A 6 -5.88 -9.76 3.10
N TRP A 7 -6.78 -9.14 3.89
CA TRP A 7 -7.99 -8.51 3.34
C TRP A 7 -7.68 -7.36 2.41
N VAL A 8 -6.69 -6.53 2.76
CA VAL A 8 -6.26 -5.41 1.92
C VAL A 8 -5.66 -5.93 0.62
N ALA A 9 -4.76 -6.92 0.73
CA ALA A 9 -4.16 -7.57 -0.44
C ALA A 9 -5.22 -8.23 -1.34
N GLY A 10 -6.22 -8.91 -0.74
CA GLY A 10 -7.36 -9.49 -1.46
C GLY A 10 -8.21 -8.44 -2.17
N GLY A 11 -8.49 -7.32 -1.52
CA GLY A 11 -9.18 -6.19 -2.12
C GLY A 11 -8.44 -5.64 -3.34
N LEU A 12 -7.11 -5.44 -3.23
CA LEU A 12 -6.29 -4.98 -4.36
C LEU A 12 -6.24 -6.01 -5.51
N ALA A 13 -6.15 -7.29 -5.19
CA ALA A 13 -6.23 -8.35 -6.19
C ALA A 13 -7.58 -8.33 -6.92
N SER A 14 -8.69 -8.10 -6.20
CA SER A 14 -10.03 -7.96 -6.78
C SER A 14 -10.12 -6.74 -7.70
N LEU A 15 -9.52 -5.61 -7.34
CA LEU A 15 -9.42 -4.44 -8.22
C LEU A 15 -8.57 -4.74 -9.46
N GLY A 16 -7.50 -5.54 -9.34
CA GLY A 16 -6.74 -6.03 -10.48
C GLY A 16 -7.57 -6.89 -11.43
N ILE A 17 -8.41 -7.80 -10.90
CA ILE A 17 -9.34 -8.60 -11.70
C ILE A 17 -10.34 -7.68 -12.41
N PHE A 18 -10.92 -6.71 -11.69
CA PHE A 18 -11.83 -5.72 -12.27
C PHE A 18 -11.15 -4.95 -13.43
N THR A 19 -9.90 -4.53 -13.25
CA THR A 19 -9.14 -3.88 -14.33
C THR A 19 -8.99 -4.78 -15.56
N GLN A 20 -8.65 -6.07 -15.37
CA GLN A 20 -8.55 -7.00 -16.47
C GLN A 20 -9.86 -7.14 -17.24
N LYS A 21 -10.99 -7.18 -16.53
CA LYS A 21 -12.32 -7.30 -17.16
C LYS A 21 -12.73 -6.03 -17.89
N ILE A 22 -12.56 -4.85 -17.29
CA ILE A 22 -12.95 -3.57 -17.92
C ILE A 22 -12.08 -3.27 -19.15
N LEU A 23 -10.79 -3.58 -19.07
CA LEU A 23 -9.87 -3.33 -20.19
C LEU A 23 -9.78 -4.51 -21.16
N GLU A 24 -10.56 -5.58 -20.98
CA GLU A 24 -10.57 -6.77 -21.82
C GLU A 24 -9.17 -7.37 -22.06
N LEU A 25 -8.35 -7.45 -20.98
CA LEU A 25 -6.96 -7.90 -21.07
C LEU A 25 -6.80 -9.42 -21.03
N GLY A 26 -7.90 -10.17 -20.94
CA GLY A 26 -7.86 -11.59 -20.66
C GLY A 26 -7.53 -11.90 -19.19
N ASP A 27 -7.70 -13.16 -18.80
CA ASP A 27 -7.47 -13.59 -17.42
C ASP A 27 -6.00 -13.97 -17.20
N ASN A 28 -5.23 -13.06 -16.63
CA ASN A 28 -3.85 -13.29 -16.25
C ASN A 28 -3.73 -13.41 -14.73
N TRP A 29 -3.67 -14.66 -14.23
CA TRP A 29 -3.56 -14.94 -12.79
C TRP A 29 -2.21 -14.47 -12.20
N GLN A 30 -1.12 -14.42 -12.99
CA GLN A 30 0.19 -13.98 -12.52
C GLN A 30 0.18 -12.50 -12.16
N ALA A 31 -0.51 -11.66 -12.92
CA ALA A 31 -0.72 -10.25 -12.56
C ALA A 31 -1.44 -10.12 -11.23
N ILE A 32 -2.51 -10.89 -11.03
CA ILE A 32 -3.31 -10.86 -9.79
C ILE A 32 -2.52 -11.39 -8.61
N ALA A 33 -1.80 -12.50 -8.77
CA ALA A 33 -0.93 -13.05 -7.75
C ALA A 33 0.18 -12.05 -7.37
N LEU A 34 0.79 -11.39 -8.34
CA LEU A 34 1.82 -10.38 -8.08
C LEU A 34 1.26 -9.19 -7.30
N ILE A 35 0.08 -8.68 -7.66
CA ILE A 35 -0.61 -7.61 -6.90
C ILE A 35 -0.85 -8.07 -5.46
N PHE A 36 -1.40 -9.27 -5.27
CA PHE A 36 -1.72 -9.80 -3.95
C PHE A 36 -0.48 -9.94 -3.07
N VAL A 37 0.56 -10.66 -3.54
CA VAL A 37 1.73 -10.96 -2.71
C VAL A 37 2.60 -9.73 -2.48
N SER A 38 2.75 -8.86 -3.48
CA SER A 38 3.53 -7.62 -3.32
C SER A 38 2.88 -6.64 -2.35
N ALA A 39 1.54 -6.58 -2.29
CA ALA A 39 0.82 -5.77 -1.33
C ALA A 39 1.05 -6.22 0.12
N LEU A 40 1.23 -7.51 0.37
CA LEU A 40 1.50 -8.02 1.72
C LEU A 40 2.81 -7.47 2.30
N ILE A 41 3.79 -7.12 1.46
CA ILE A 41 5.11 -6.69 1.92
C ILE A 41 5.05 -5.34 2.65
N PRO A 42 4.67 -4.21 2.01
CA PRO A 42 4.67 -2.91 2.66
C PRO A 42 3.68 -2.83 3.83
N TYR A 43 2.50 -3.42 3.69
CA TYR A 43 1.49 -3.38 4.76
C TYR A 43 1.91 -4.15 6.02
N ASN A 44 2.54 -5.31 5.89
CA ASN A 44 3.03 -6.05 7.05
C ASN A 44 4.33 -5.46 7.59
N LEU A 45 5.23 -4.99 6.72
CA LEU A 45 6.47 -4.34 7.14
C LEU A 45 6.19 -3.08 7.97
N ASP A 46 5.26 -2.23 7.54
CA ASP A 46 4.84 -1.04 8.28
C ASP A 46 4.29 -1.39 9.67
N ARG A 47 3.46 -2.43 9.77
CA ARG A 47 2.91 -2.91 11.05
C ARG A 47 3.97 -3.53 11.96
N ILE A 48 4.93 -4.26 11.38
CA ILE A 48 6.07 -4.79 12.14
C ILE A 48 6.87 -3.64 12.72
N ILE A 49 7.27 -2.66 11.90
CA ILE A 49 8.02 -1.49 12.35
C ILE A 49 7.26 -0.76 13.45
N ASP A 50 5.97 -0.48 13.26
CA ASP A 50 5.13 0.18 14.26
C ASP A 50 5.07 -0.61 15.57
N SER A 51 5.08 -1.94 15.53
CA SER A 51 5.05 -2.78 16.73
C SER A 51 6.30 -2.67 17.60
N TYR A 52 7.43 -2.25 17.02
CA TYR A 52 8.70 -2.06 17.73
C TYR A 52 8.98 -0.60 18.08
N VAL A 53 8.55 0.33 17.23
CA VAL A 53 8.86 1.77 17.35
C VAL A 53 7.75 2.54 18.07
N GLN A 54 6.50 2.14 17.87
CA GLN A 54 5.33 2.77 18.48
C GLN A 54 4.51 1.70 19.20
N GLU A 55 3.91 2.04 20.35
CA GLU A 55 2.95 1.14 20.98
C GLU A 55 1.69 1.09 20.13
N ILE A 56 1.38 -0.09 19.58
CA ILE A 56 0.10 -0.32 18.93
C ILE A 56 -0.97 -0.33 20.02
N PRO A 57 -2.07 0.45 19.92
CA PRO A 57 -3.08 0.56 20.96
C PRO A 57 -3.74 -0.78 21.31
N GLU A 58 -3.80 -1.70 20.37
CA GLU A 58 -4.36 -3.03 20.57
C GLU A 58 -3.25 -4.00 20.96
N ALA A 59 -3.19 -4.36 22.25
CA ALA A 59 -2.16 -5.26 22.78
C ALA A 59 -2.11 -6.62 22.05
N LYS A 60 -3.25 -7.15 21.60
CA LYS A 60 -3.31 -8.40 20.83
C LYS A 60 -2.64 -8.26 19.46
N ALA A 61 -2.84 -7.14 18.77
CA ALA A 61 -2.19 -6.87 17.50
C ALA A 61 -0.68 -6.70 17.67
N GLN A 62 -0.24 -5.99 18.70
CA GLN A 62 1.18 -5.82 19.00
C GLN A 62 1.87 -7.18 19.25
N LEU A 63 1.26 -8.04 20.07
CA LEU A 63 1.77 -9.39 20.32
C LEU A 63 1.80 -10.24 19.05
N PHE A 64 0.80 -10.08 18.16
CA PHE A 64 0.75 -10.81 16.89
C PHE A 64 1.95 -10.44 15.99
N PHE A 65 2.24 -9.14 15.81
CA PHE A 65 3.32 -8.69 14.93
C PHE A 65 4.74 -8.95 15.47
N ARG A 66 4.87 -9.30 16.74
CA ARG A 66 6.15 -9.73 17.35
C ARG A 66 6.39 -11.24 17.25
N LYS A 67 5.44 -12.02 16.75
CA LYS A 67 5.59 -13.48 16.64
C LYS A 67 6.36 -13.91 15.40
N PRO A 68 7.14 -15.01 15.46
CA PRO A 68 8.01 -15.42 14.36
C PRO A 68 7.26 -15.76 13.07
N TYR A 69 6.01 -16.21 13.15
CA TYR A 69 5.25 -16.58 11.94
C TYR A 69 4.94 -15.40 11.02
N ILE A 70 4.93 -14.14 11.54
CA ILE A 70 4.75 -12.97 10.70
C ILE A 70 5.97 -12.73 9.79
N PHE A 71 7.18 -13.06 10.29
CA PHE A 71 8.39 -12.99 9.48
C PHE A 71 8.41 -14.09 8.42
N VAL A 72 7.88 -15.28 8.72
CA VAL A 72 7.70 -16.34 7.72
C VAL A 72 6.75 -15.88 6.62
N LEU A 73 5.63 -15.26 6.98
CA LEU A 73 4.69 -14.70 6.02
C LEU A 73 5.35 -13.61 5.16
N LEU A 74 6.08 -12.69 5.78
CA LEU A 74 6.78 -11.62 5.05
C LEU A 74 7.84 -12.20 4.11
N PHE A 75 8.67 -13.14 4.59
CA PHE A 75 9.69 -13.78 3.78
C PHE A 75 9.08 -14.57 2.62
N SER A 76 8.01 -15.32 2.86
CA SER A 76 7.30 -16.04 1.79
C SER A 76 6.70 -15.09 0.75
N ALA A 77 6.14 -13.93 1.18
CA ALA A 77 5.65 -12.91 0.26
C ALA A 77 6.77 -12.32 -0.60
N ILE A 78 7.93 -12.02 0.00
CA ILE A 78 9.11 -11.52 -0.72
C ILE A 78 9.62 -12.58 -1.71
N ALA A 79 9.78 -13.83 -1.27
CA ALA A 79 10.26 -14.90 -2.12
C ALA A 79 9.32 -15.16 -3.31
N THR A 80 8.00 -15.19 -3.06
CA THR A 80 6.99 -15.39 -4.11
C THR A 80 6.97 -14.19 -5.08
N THR A 81 7.08 -12.95 -4.57
CA THR A 81 7.18 -11.75 -5.41
C THR A 81 8.42 -11.82 -6.30
N ALA A 82 9.58 -12.17 -5.74
CA ALA A 82 10.82 -12.32 -6.50
C ALA A 82 10.71 -13.42 -7.58
N LEU A 83 10.09 -14.55 -7.24
CA LEU A 83 9.87 -15.65 -8.17
C LEU A 83 8.94 -15.23 -9.32
N LEU A 84 7.81 -14.58 -9.01
CA LEU A 84 6.89 -14.08 -10.03
C LEU A 84 7.56 -13.05 -10.96
N LEU A 85 8.37 -12.15 -10.40
CA LEU A 85 9.12 -11.16 -11.18
C LEU A 85 10.24 -11.80 -12.04
N TYR A 86 10.88 -12.85 -11.55
CA TYR A 86 11.89 -13.56 -12.29
C TYR A 86 11.34 -14.15 -13.61
N TYR A 87 10.15 -14.73 -13.54
CA TYR A 87 9.47 -15.30 -14.73
C TYR A 87 8.59 -14.28 -15.48
N ALA A 88 8.44 -13.07 -14.96
CA ALA A 88 7.62 -12.04 -15.60
C ALA A 88 8.26 -11.47 -16.87
N PRO A 89 7.45 -10.97 -17.83
CA PRO A 89 7.93 -10.17 -18.95
C PRO A 89 8.74 -8.95 -18.47
N VAL A 90 9.67 -8.50 -19.33
CA VAL A 90 10.58 -7.38 -19.00
C VAL A 90 9.79 -6.11 -18.63
N GLN A 91 8.68 -5.83 -19.34
CA GLN A 91 7.81 -4.69 -19.07
C GLN A 91 7.25 -4.71 -17.63
N VAL A 92 6.84 -5.90 -17.15
CA VAL A 92 6.33 -6.09 -15.79
C VAL A 92 7.42 -5.77 -14.76
N ARG A 93 8.66 -6.19 -15.00
CA ARG A 93 9.79 -5.89 -14.10
C ARG A 93 10.02 -4.39 -13.98
N TYR A 94 10.00 -3.64 -15.09
CA TYR A 94 10.13 -2.18 -15.07
C TYR A 94 8.99 -1.51 -14.32
N VAL A 95 7.75 -1.90 -14.62
CA VAL A 95 6.56 -1.38 -13.92
C VAL A 95 6.63 -1.66 -12.42
N SER A 96 7.10 -2.84 -12.03
CA SER A 96 7.22 -3.23 -10.63
C SER A 96 8.27 -2.44 -9.84
N CYS A 97 9.21 -1.74 -10.48
CA CYS A 97 10.17 -0.87 -9.78
C CYS A 97 9.48 0.24 -8.98
N ALA A 98 8.29 0.67 -9.39
CA ALA A 98 7.47 1.63 -8.63
C ALA A 98 7.02 1.08 -7.26
N GLY A 99 7.06 -0.25 -7.05
CA GLY A 99 6.83 -0.88 -5.74
C GLY A 99 7.81 -0.47 -4.65
N ILE A 100 8.93 0.19 -5.00
CA ILE A 100 9.84 0.81 -4.04
C ILE A 100 9.15 1.96 -3.28
N VAL A 101 8.23 2.69 -3.91
CA VAL A 101 7.56 3.86 -3.32
C VAL A 101 6.83 3.53 -2.00
N PRO A 102 5.95 2.52 -1.93
CA PRO A 102 5.31 2.16 -0.66
C PRO A 102 6.28 1.61 0.40
N LEU A 103 7.43 1.06 0.01
CA LEU A 103 8.46 0.63 0.97
C LEU A 103 9.18 1.83 1.59
N VAL A 104 9.54 2.82 0.76
CA VAL A 104 10.19 4.07 1.22
C VAL A 104 9.23 4.91 2.07
N TYR A 105 7.95 4.90 1.74
CA TYR A 105 6.92 5.69 2.42
C TYR A 105 6.80 5.41 3.92
N GLY A 106 6.87 4.13 4.33
CA GLY A 106 6.78 3.69 5.72
C GLY A 106 8.09 3.73 6.50
N THR A 107 9.24 3.88 5.82
CA THR A 107 10.56 3.82 6.47
C THR A 107 11.05 5.20 6.90
N PRO A 108 11.73 5.34 8.06
CA PRO A 108 12.30 6.60 8.54
C PRO A 108 13.59 6.90 7.77
N LEU A 109 13.50 7.55 6.61
CA LEU A 109 14.64 7.82 5.73
C LEU A 109 15.09 9.30 5.73
N PHE A 110 14.25 10.22 6.23
CA PHE A 110 14.55 11.65 6.14
C PHE A 110 15.05 12.18 7.48
N PRO A 111 16.37 12.52 7.60
CA PRO A 111 16.90 13.17 8.79
C PRO A 111 16.42 14.63 8.81
N TRP A 112 15.71 15.02 9.85
CA TRP A 112 15.28 16.39 10.07
C TRP A 112 15.86 16.94 11.37
N LYS A 113 16.43 18.13 11.32
CA LYS A 113 16.99 18.79 12.49
C LYS A 113 15.85 19.49 13.26
N SER A 114 15.40 18.88 14.35
CA SER A 114 14.45 19.46 15.28
C SER A 114 15.16 20.17 16.43
N LYS A 115 14.43 21.01 17.20
CA LYS A 115 14.94 21.66 18.42
C LYS A 115 15.44 20.66 19.48
N SER A 116 14.97 19.41 19.42
CA SER A 116 15.35 18.30 20.29
C SER A 116 16.48 17.41 19.75
N GLY A 117 17.09 17.76 18.60
CA GLY A 117 18.16 16.98 17.95
C GLY A 117 17.78 16.45 16.57
N LEU A 118 18.57 15.49 16.05
CA LEU A 118 18.32 14.85 14.76
C LEU A 118 17.18 13.84 14.93
N GLN A 119 16.07 14.07 14.26
CA GLN A 119 14.94 13.13 14.23
C GLN A 119 14.76 12.58 12.81
N TRP A 120 14.42 11.29 12.71
CA TRP A 120 14.16 10.62 11.45
C TRP A 120 12.66 10.64 11.15
N TYR A 121 12.29 11.29 10.04
CA TYR A 121 10.90 11.40 9.59
C TYR A 121 10.61 10.39 8.49
N ARG A 122 9.35 9.95 8.45
CA ARG A 122 8.78 9.11 7.39
C ARG A 122 7.91 9.99 6.50
N LEU A 123 7.78 9.64 5.21
CA LEU A 123 6.86 10.35 4.31
C LEU A 123 5.41 10.29 4.81
N LYS A 124 5.03 9.20 5.48
CA LYS A 124 3.69 9.04 6.07
C LYS A 124 3.38 10.01 7.21
N ASP A 125 4.39 10.63 7.82
CA ASP A 125 4.21 11.59 8.91
C ASP A 125 3.85 13.00 8.40
N ILE A 126 3.88 13.22 7.08
CA ILE A 126 3.44 14.47 6.45
C ILE A 126 1.91 14.51 6.47
N PRO A 127 1.29 15.53 7.15
CA PRO A 127 -0.16 15.62 7.25
C PRO A 127 -0.84 15.63 5.87
N GLY A 128 -1.85 14.76 5.67
CA GLY A 128 -2.63 14.66 4.44
C GLY A 128 -1.96 13.95 3.27
N SER A 129 -0.67 13.58 3.35
CA SER A 129 0.01 12.88 2.24
C SER A 129 -0.41 11.43 2.10
N LYS A 130 -0.84 10.78 3.20
CA LYS A 130 -1.12 9.35 3.28
C LYS A 130 -2.12 8.88 2.22
N ALA A 131 -3.30 9.49 2.17
CA ALA A 131 -4.35 9.06 1.23
C ALA A 131 -3.93 9.24 -0.24
N TRP A 132 -3.22 10.33 -0.55
CA TRP A 132 -2.75 10.60 -1.91
C TRP A 132 -1.65 9.66 -2.37
N ILE A 133 -0.61 9.45 -1.55
CA ILE A 133 0.50 8.55 -1.90
C ILE A 133 -0.01 7.12 -2.02
N VAL A 134 -0.83 6.65 -1.06
CA VAL A 134 -1.47 5.34 -1.11
C VAL A 134 -2.36 5.24 -2.35
N GLY A 135 -3.22 6.24 -2.62
CA GLY A 135 -4.09 6.28 -3.78
C GLY A 135 -3.34 6.16 -5.10
N ILE A 136 -2.27 6.95 -5.29
CA ILE A 136 -1.45 6.93 -6.50
C ILE A 136 -0.77 5.56 -6.66
N THR A 137 -0.10 5.08 -5.63
CA THR A 137 0.69 3.84 -5.73
C THR A 137 -0.18 2.60 -5.93
N LEU A 138 -1.33 2.51 -5.25
CA LEU A 138 -2.24 1.39 -5.42
C LEU A 138 -2.96 1.42 -6.77
N THR A 139 -3.41 2.61 -7.21
CA THR A 139 -3.99 2.77 -8.55
C THR A 139 -3.00 2.37 -9.63
N TYR A 140 -1.76 2.84 -9.51
CA TYR A 140 -0.70 2.45 -10.42
C TYR A 140 -0.54 0.92 -10.46
N ALA A 141 -0.46 0.25 -9.32
CA ALA A 141 -0.26 -1.19 -9.26
C ALA A 141 -1.41 -1.98 -9.92
N VAL A 142 -2.68 -1.62 -9.62
CA VAL A 142 -3.85 -2.35 -10.15
C VAL A 142 -4.13 -2.08 -11.63
N ILE A 143 -3.57 -1.02 -12.21
CA ILE A 143 -3.70 -0.71 -13.64
C ILE A 143 -2.47 -1.14 -14.42
N ALA A 144 -1.27 -0.73 -13.99
CA ALA A 144 -0.06 -0.89 -14.78
C ALA A 144 0.42 -2.34 -14.85
N LEU A 145 0.25 -3.13 -13.77
CA LEU A 145 0.66 -4.53 -13.78
C LEU A 145 -0.18 -5.38 -14.76
N PRO A 146 -1.54 -5.34 -14.74
CA PRO A 146 -2.33 -6.04 -15.75
C PRO A 146 -2.03 -5.61 -17.18
N LEU A 147 -1.88 -4.31 -17.44
CA LEU A 147 -1.51 -3.80 -18.78
C LEU A 147 -0.15 -4.33 -19.22
N ALA A 148 0.86 -4.30 -18.34
CA ALA A 148 2.20 -4.78 -18.64
C ALA A 148 2.24 -6.29 -18.93
N TYR A 149 1.48 -7.09 -18.20
CA TYR A 149 1.35 -8.52 -18.46
C TYR A 149 0.65 -8.83 -19.80
N ALA A 150 -0.35 -8.01 -20.15
CA ALA A 150 -1.05 -8.14 -21.42
C ALA A 150 -0.26 -7.57 -22.61
N GLY A 151 0.86 -6.87 -22.38
CA GLY A 151 1.62 -6.18 -23.41
C GLY A 151 0.81 -5.07 -24.11
N ARG A 152 -0.21 -4.53 -23.44
CA ARG A 152 -1.12 -3.53 -24.00
C ARG A 152 -0.67 -2.11 -23.62
N ASN A 153 -0.74 -1.21 -24.60
CA ASN A 153 -0.45 0.20 -24.38
C ASN A 153 -1.55 0.89 -23.57
N PHE A 154 -1.18 1.95 -22.89
CA PHE A 154 -2.10 2.83 -22.17
C PHE A 154 -2.94 3.62 -23.16
N ASP A 155 -4.24 3.38 -23.21
CA ASP A 155 -5.21 4.02 -24.09
C ASP A 155 -6.22 4.88 -23.32
N ILE A 156 -7.19 5.45 -24.03
CA ILE A 156 -8.20 6.32 -23.43
C ILE A 156 -9.10 5.57 -22.43
N VAL A 157 -9.39 4.30 -22.67
CA VAL A 157 -10.20 3.46 -21.77
C VAL A 157 -9.41 3.19 -20.49
N ALA A 158 -8.11 2.90 -20.61
CA ALA A 158 -7.20 2.76 -19.47
C ALA A 158 -7.10 4.07 -18.67
N ALA A 159 -7.10 5.25 -19.33
CA ALA A 159 -7.09 6.53 -18.64
C ALA A 159 -8.35 6.77 -17.80
N PHE A 160 -9.54 6.52 -18.35
CA PHE A 160 -10.79 6.62 -17.59
C PHE A 160 -10.87 5.59 -16.46
N THR A 161 -10.44 4.36 -16.70
CA THR A 161 -10.37 3.31 -15.67
C THR A 161 -9.41 3.72 -14.56
N THR A 162 -8.25 4.31 -14.89
CA THR A 162 -7.29 4.84 -13.93
C THR A 162 -7.91 5.93 -13.06
N LEU A 163 -8.59 6.90 -13.68
CA LEU A 163 -9.27 7.98 -12.95
C LEU A 163 -10.33 7.43 -11.99
N PHE A 164 -11.16 6.51 -12.46
CA PHE A 164 -12.18 5.85 -11.62
C PHE A 164 -11.54 5.12 -10.43
N MET A 165 -10.51 4.29 -10.68
CA MET A 165 -9.81 3.56 -9.63
C MET A 165 -9.13 4.49 -8.63
N PHE A 166 -8.53 5.57 -9.12
CA PHE A 166 -7.88 6.57 -8.28
C PHE A 166 -8.88 7.21 -7.31
N VAL A 167 -10.00 7.72 -7.84
CA VAL A 167 -11.06 8.32 -7.02
C VAL A 167 -11.61 7.31 -6.02
N PHE A 168 -11.86 6.08 -6.45
CA PHE A 168 -12.36 5.01 -5.58
C PHE A 168 -11.37 4.69 -4.44
N ILE A 169 -10.10 4.48 -4.75
CA ILE A 169 -9.08 4.11 -3.75
C ILE A 169 -8.81 5.29 -2.80
N VAL A 170 -8.69 6.52 -3.30
CA VAL A 170 -8.49 7.72 -2.47
C VAL A 170 -9.66 7.94 -1.54
N SER A 171 -10.89 7.81 -2.04
CA SER A 171 -12.11 7.94 -1.21
C SER A 171 -12.13 6.92 -0.08
N ASN A 172 -11.84 5.65 -0.39
CA ASN A 172 -11.73 4.61 0.65
C ASN A 172 -10.62 4.91 1.66
N SER A 173 -9.46 5.39 1.20
CA SER A 173 -8.36 5.76 2.09
C SER A 173 -8.76 6.87 3.06
N HIS A 174 -9.49 7.90 2.59
CA HIS A 174 -10.01 8.96 3.46
C HIS A 174 -11.04 8.44 4.47
N VAL A 175 -11.92 7.51 4.09
CA VAL A 175 -12.87 6.89 5.02
C VAL A 175 -12.14 6.16 6.16
N PHE A 176 -11.05 5.44 5.84
CA PHE A 176 -10.22 4.81 6.86
C PHE A 176 -9.52 5.83 7.76
N ASP A 177 -8.99 6.92 7.19
CA ASP A 177 -8.36 7.98 7.96
C ASP A 177 -9.37 8.66 8.92
N ILE A 178 -10.62 8.89 8.49
CA ILE A 178 -11.69 9.43 9.35
C ILE A 178 -11.96 8.49 10.53
N ARG A 179 -12.08 7.19 10.27
CA ARG A 179 -12.28 6.18 11.32
C ARG A 179 -11.14 6.16 12.34
N ASP A 180 -9.92 6.39 11.88
CA ASP A 180 -8.73 6.30 12.72
C ASP A 180 -8.40 7.61 13.47
N ILE A 181 -9.11 8.74 13.20
CA ILE A 181 -8.89 10.05 13.84
C ILE A 181 -8.89 9.96 15.37
N GLU A 182 -9.83 9.24 15.98
CA GLU A 182 -9.92 9.14 17.42
C GLU A 182 -8.76 8.33 18.03
N SER A 183 -8.32 7.30 17.33
CA SER A 183 -7.15 6.51 17.69
C SER A 183 -5.85 7.33 17.56
N ASP A 184 -5.70 8.08 16.47
CA ASP A 184 -4.54 8.91 16.20
C ASP A 184 -4.46 10.11 17.16
N ARG A 185 -5.62 10.68 17.55
CA ARG A 185 -5.68 11.73 18.57
C ARG A 185 -5.15 11.26 19.93
N LYS A 186 -5.45 10.03 20.32
CA LYS A 186 -4.93 9.43 21.55
C LYS A 186 -3.41 9.22 21.51
N LYS A 187 -2.83 9.05 20.31
CA LYS A 187 -1.40 8.86 20.08
C LYS A 187 -0.63 10.17 19.89
N GLY A 188 -1.30 11.34 19.87
CA GLY A 188 -0.67 12.63 19.59
C GLY A 188 -0.26 12.83 18.14
N VAL A 189 -0.71 11.97 17.22
CA VAL A 189 -0.47 12.11 15.78
C VAL A 189 -1.43 13.16 15.21
N VAL A 190 -0.90 14.16 14.52
CA VAL A 190 -1.71 15.21 13.88
C VAL A 190 -2.32 14.67 12.59
N THR A 191 -3.48 14.05 12.68
CA THR A 191 -4.31 13.73 11.52
C THR A 191 -4.96 15.02 11.00
N PHE A 192 -5.18 15.11 9.69
CA PHE A 192 -5.75 16.29 9.03
C PHE A 192 -7.02 16.77 9.77
N LYS A 193 -6.93 17.95 10.42
CA LYS A 193 -8.09 18.55 11.10
C LYS A 193 -9.08 19.03 10.05
N LEU A 194 -10.09 18.25 9.76
CA LEU A 194 -11.33 18.68 9.08
C LEU A 194 -12.05 19.84 9.78
N SER A 195 -11.61 20.21 10.99
CA SER A 195 -12.19 21.29 11.80
C SER A 195 -12.08 22.68 11.18
N LYS A 196 -11.37 22.87 10.07
CA LYS A 196 -11.32 24.17 9.36
C LYS A 196 -12.21 24.22 8.11
N LEU A 197 -12.90 23.15 7.74
CA LEU A 197 -13.81 23.17 6.59
C LEU A 197 -15.28 23.39 7.00
N PHE A 198 -15.59 23.34 8.29
CA PHE A 198 -16.95 23.51 8.83
C PHE A 198 -17.02 24.57 9.96
N ALA A 199 -16.04 25.47 10.04
CA ALA A 199 -16.10 26.63 10.91
C ALA A 199 -16.36 27.90 10.11
#